data_bdab7e83aad5e6f4d5182fee0ec95924
#
_entry.id   bdab7e83aad5e6f4d5182fee0ec95924
#
_cell.length_a   1.000
_cell.length_b   1.000
_cell.length_c   1.000
_cell.angle_alpha   90.00
_cell.angle_beta   90.00
_cell.angle_gamma   90.00
#
_symmetry.space_group_name_H-M   'P 1'
#
loop_
_entity.id
_entity.type
_entity.pdbx_description
1 polymer ?
#
loop_
_entity_poly.entity_id
_entity_poly.type
_entity_poly.pdbx_seq_one_letter_code
_entity_poly.pdbx_strand_id
1 'polypeptide(L)'
;MTTTIIVGGVAGGMSTAARLRRRDEDMTILVFEASHHVSFANCGLPYHVSGVIPERSSLLLQTPESLAARFNIDVRVDHLVTAINREAGSVSVKNLVTGEVSDHHYDHLVLSPGARPILPPLPGIEKALTLRTVEDVDTIIERVAGASSSAIIGGGFIGIELAENLAHRGIATTIIERGPQILGPLDIEMAAFVEQCLAAHGVTIRTNASATAITESGVELADGSVTADVVVAAVGVAPASDLARAAGLAVGERGGIVVDDQLRTNDPQIFALGDAAEKRDAISGADTLVPLAQTANRHGRLVADIITGRDVKRTSTLGTAIVGVFGLAAASVGWSEKRAVAAGKNIRVIHTHPASHAGYYPGAAQLHLKLVVDADTDAILGAQAVGEDGADKRIDVIATAMRAGLSATDLADLELAYSPQYGSAKDPVNLIGMVNDNIRSGERSVQWHELDAQIADGWTLVDVRTAGEFAAGNIPGAINIPVDELREHLDELQGKNVLVHCQVGLRGHVAATLLTNSGINAANLDGGYLTWKTATS
;
A
#
# COMPACT_ATOMS: atom_id res chain seq x y z
N MET A 1 6.46 -36.80 -21.46
CA MET A 1 7.13 -35.68 -20.78
C MET A 1 6.11 -34.55 -20.69
N THR A 2 5.76 -34.08 -19.51
CA THR A 2 4.76 -33.04 -19.33
C THR A 2 5.35 -31.68 -19.69
N THR A 3 4.66 -30.90 -20.49
CA THR A 3 5.08 -29.55 -20.93
C THR A 3 4.27 -28.50 -20.22
N THR A 4 4.94 -27.61 -19.51
CA THR A 4 4.32 -26.42 -18.93
C THR A 4 4.85 -25.16 -19.62
N ILE A 5 3.90 -24.37 -20.16
CA ILE A 5 4.19 -23.05 -20.75
C ILE A 5 3.81 -21.97 -19.75
N ILE A 6 4.68 -20.98 -19.57
CA ILE A 6 4.47 -19.83 -18.70
C ILE A 6 4.55 -18.55 -19.53
N VAL A 7 3.50 -17.73 -19.43
CA VAL A 7 3.40 -16.42 -20.09
C VAL A 7 3.73 -15.34 -19.05
N GLY A 8 4.85 -14.64 -19.26
CA GLY A 8 5.38 -13.63 -18.35
C GLY A 8 6.51 -14.16 -17.45
N GLY A 9 7.66 -13.55 -17.56
CA GLY A 9 8.95 -14.00 -17.01
C GLY A 9 9.44 -13.19 -15.81
N VAL A 10 8.56 -12.56 -15.02
CA VAL A 10 9.00 -11.79 -13.84
C VAL A 10 8.55 -12.50 -12.55
N ALA A 11 8.02 -11.83 -11.56
CA ALA A 11 7.80 -12.33 -10.19
C ALA A 11 7.03 -13.67 -10.13
N GLY A 12 5.80 -13.69 -10.62
CA GLY A 12 4.94 -14.86 -10.51
C GLY A 12 5.35 -16.01 -11.43
N GLY A 13 5.63 -15.71 -12.70
CA GLY A 13 6.02 -16.70 -13.69
C GLY A 13 7.33 -17.40 -13.34
N MET A 14 8.35 -16.63 -12.96
CA MET A 14 9.66 -17.21 -12.60
C MET A 14 9.63 -17.96 -11.26
N SER A 15 8.80 -17.51 -10.30
CA SER A 15 8.54 -18.28 -9.08
C SER A 15 7.90 -19.64 -9.38
N THR A 16 6.99 -19.67 -10.37
CA THR A 16 6.38 -20.91 -10.86
C THR A 16 7.42 -21.79 -11.52
N ALA A 17 8.15 -21.27 -12.51
CA ALA A 17 9.15 -22.02 -13.29
C ALA A 17 10.21 -22.67 -12.40
N ALA A 18 10.82 -21.86 -11.54
CA ALA A 18 11.87 -22.34 -10.64
C ALA A 18 11.34 -23.35 -9.59
N ARG A 19 10.08 -23.23 -9.16
CA ARG A 19 9.46 -24.19 -8.25
C ARG A 19 9.09 -25.48 -8.96
N LEU A 20 8.55 -25.44 -10.18
CA LEU A 20 8.25 -26.60 -11.00
C LEU A 20 9.50 -27.45 -11.18
N ARG A 21 10.61 -26.87 -11.61
CA ARG A 21 11.88 -27.61 -11.78
C ARG A 21 12.34 -28.29 -10.50
N ARG A 22 12.23 -27.64 -9.35
CA ARG A 22 12.57 -28.25 -8.06
C ARG A 22 11.61 -29.38 -7.62
N ARG A 23 10.45 -29.49 -8.28
CA ARG A 23 9.45 -30.52 -8.01
C ARG A 23 9.49 -31.66 -9.01
N ASP A 24 9.85 -31.37 -10.25
CA ASP A 24 9.90 -32.34 -11.34
C ASP A 24 11.04 -31.98 -12.28
N GLU A 25 12.08 -32.80 -12.27
CA GLU A 25 13.29 -32.58 -13.08
C GLU A 25 13.08 -32.98 -14.55
N ASP A 26 12.09 -33.82 -14.84
CA ASP A 26 11.81 -34.33 -16.19
C ASP A 26 10.81 -33.45 -16.96
N MET A 27 10.18 -32.47 -16.31
CA MET A 27 9.20 -31.58 -16.92
C MET A 27 9.86 -30.64 -17.95
N THR A 28 9.24 -30.47 -19.10
CA THR A 28 9.61 -29.39 -20.04
C THR A 28 8.98 -28.08 -19.61
N ILE A 29 9.82 -27.06 -19.35
CA ILE A 29 9.36 -25.74 -18.88
C ILE A 29 9.80 -24.69 -19.89
N LEU A 30 8.82 -24.03 -20.55
CA LEU A 30 9.04 -22.92 -21.46
C LEU A 30 8.46 -21.65 -20.86
N VAL A 31 9.22 -20.56 -20.86
CA VAL A 31 8.77 -19.24 -20.43
C VAL A 31 8.87 -18.28 -21.60
N PHE A 32 7.76 -17.62 -21.93
CA PHE A 32 7.70 -16.57 -22.94
C PHE A 32 7.55 -15.21 -22.25
N GLU A 33 8.52 -14.32 -22.47
CA GLU A 33 8.54 -12.95 -21.98
C GLU A 33 8.61 -11.97 -23.15
N ALA A 34 7.70 -11.01 -23.15
CA ALA A 34 7.61 -10.04 -24.24
C ALA A 34 8.69 -8.96 -24.18
N SER A 35 9.21 -8.63 -22.98
CA SER A 35 10.32 -7.70 -22.81
C SER A 35 11.68 -8.38 -23.06
N HIS A 36 12.74 -7.58 -23.16
CA HIS A 36 14.11 -8.06 -23.34
C HIS A 36 14.70 -8.68 -22.07
N HIS A 37 14.09 -8.43 -20.92
CA HIS A 37 14.62 -8.85 -19.62
C HIS A 37 13.65 -9.77 -18.88
N VAL A 38 14.19 -10.83 -18.28
CA VAL A 38 13.50 -11.78 -17.41
C VAL A 38 13.95 -11.60 -15.96
N SER A 39 13.08 -11.90 -15.01
CA SER A 39 13.46 -11.96 -13.58
C SER A 39 14.16 -10.70 -13.09
N PHE A 40 13.67 -9.53 -13.43
CA PHE A 40 14.23 -8.27 -12.98
C PHE A 40 13.54 -7.73 -11.71
N ALA A 41 14.25 -6.87 -10.97
CA ALA A 41 13.78 -6.22 -9.75
C ALA A 41 12.87 -5.03 -10.07
N ASN A 42 11.60 -5.30 -10.40
CA ASN A 42 10.62 -4.28 -10.77
C ASN A 42 10.52 -3.16 -9.71
N CYS A 43 10.46 -3.53 -8.41
CA CYS A 43 10.41 -2.55 -7.31
C CYS A 43 11.71 -1.78 -7.12
N GLY A 44 12.80 -2.14 -7.79
CA GLY A 44 14.08 -1.42 -7.78
C GLY A 44 14.17 -0.31 -8.81
N LEU A 45 13.28 -0.29 -9.81
CA LEU A 45 13.34 0.64 -10.93
C LEU A 45 13.31 2.12 -10.51
N PRO A 46 12.42 2.58 -9.61
CA PRO A 46 12.42 3.98 -9.17
C PRO A 46 13.76 4.38 -8.51
N TYR A 47 14.35 3.50 -7.72
CA TYR A 47 15.61 3.76 -7.00
C TYR A 47 16.83 3.75 -7.91
N HIS A 48 16.74 3.15 -9.09
CA HIS A 48 17.76 3.27 -10.11
C HIS A 48 17.73 4.64 -10.80
N VAL A 49 16.54 5.25 -10.93
CA VAL A 49 16.40 6.61 -11.47
C VAL A 49 17.24 7.61 -10.67
N SER A 50 17.26 7.54 -9.34
CA SER A 50 18.07 8.43 -8.49
C SER A 50 19.54 8.06 -8.38
N GLY A 51 19.89 6.80 -8.70
CA GLY A 51 21.22 6.24 -8.45
C GLY A 51 21.40 5.65 -7.05
N VAL A 52 20.34 5.54 -6.21
CA VAL A 52 20.37 4.75 -4.96
C VAL A 52 20.74 3.30 -5.27
N ILE A 53 20.23 2.75 -6.36
CA ILE A 53 20.73 1.53 -6.99
C ILE A 53 21.61 1.97 -8.18
N PRO A 54 22.93 2.10 -8.04
CA PRO A 54 23.77 2.73 -9.06
C PRO A 54 23.96 1.84 -10.28
N GLU A 55 24.08 0.53 -10.08
CA GLU A 55 24.39 -0.40 -11.14
C GLU A 55 23.12 -0.99 -11.76
N ARG A 56 22.87 -0.71 -13.05
CA ARG A 56 21.74 -1.27 -13.81
C ARG A 56 21.69 -2.81 -13.75
N SER A 57 22.86 -3.45 -13.74
CA SER A 57 22.98 -4.91 -13.61
C SER A 57 22.43 -5.46 -12.31
N SER A 58 22.35 -4.66 -11.24
CA SER A 58 21.74 -5.06 -9.97
C SER A 58 20.23 -5.24 -10.07
N LEU A 59 19.59 -4.67 -11.09
CA LEU A 59 18.18 -4.89 -11.38
C LEU A 59 17.91 -6.22 -12.09
N LEU A 60 18.92 -6.78 -12.77
CA LEU A 60 18.81 -7.99 -13.60
C LEU A 60 19.20 -9.21 -12.77
N LEU A 61 18.23 -9.79 -12.06
CA LEU A 61 18.50 -10.86 -11.07
C LEU A 61 18.92 -12.18 -11.74
N GLN A 62 18.40 -12.49 -12.91
CA GLN A 62 18.72 -13.69 -13.70
C GLN A 62 18.69 -13.36 -15.19
N THR A 63 19.37 -14.18 -15.99
CA THR A 63 19.31 -14.13 -17.45
C THR A 63 18.78 -15.47 -17.99
N PRO A 64 18.30 -15.55 -19.26
CA PRO A 64 17.90 -16.81 -19.89
C PRO A 64 19.00 -17.89 -19.77
N GLU A 65 20.28 -17.53 -19.98
CA GLU A 65 21.42 -18.45 -19.91
C GLU A 65 21.62 -18.97 -18.48
N SER A 66 21.51 -18.10 -17.47
CA SER A 66 21.67 -18.50 -16.07
C SER A 66 20.53 -19.42 -15.62
N LEU A 67 19.31 -19.20 -16.12
CA LEU A 67 18.13 -20.02 -15.84
C LEU A 67 18.20 -21.37 -16.55
N ALA A 68 18.69 -21.40 -17.80
CA ALA A 68 18.95 -22.65 -18.52
C ALA A 68 20.03 -23.47 -17.83
N ALA A 69 21.17 -22.87 -17.49
CA ALA A 69 22.29 -23.56 -16.86
C ALA A 69 21.99 -24.11 -15.47
N ARG A 70 21.26 -23.33 -14.65
CA ARG A 70 20.98 -23.70 -13.25
C ARG A 70 19.75 -24.55 -13.08
N PHE A 71 18.71 -24.29 -13.88
CA PHE A 71 17.38 -24.86 -13.69
C PHE A 71 16.85 -25.61 -14.91
N ASN A 72 17.60 -25.71 -16.00
CA ASN A 72 17.12 -26.32 -17.24
C ASN A 72 15.72 -25.79 -17.66
N ILE A 73 15.54 -24.46 -17.60
CA ILE A 73 14.33 -23.75 -18.02
C ILE A 73 14.63 -23.05 -19.35
N ASP A 74 13.82 -23.30 -20.37
CA ASP A 74 13.88 -22.58 -21.67
C ASP A 74 13.13 -21.25 -21.51
N VAL A 75 13.87 -20.14 -21.45
CA VAL A 75 13.32 -18.79 -21.34
C VAL A 75 13.56 -18.05 -22.65
N ARG A 76 12.49 -17.58 -23.27
CA ARG A 76 12.53 -16.84 -24.51
C ARG A 76 12.02 -15.42 -24.29
N VAL A 77 12.96 -14.49 -24.20
CA VAL A 77 12.69 -13.03 -24.18
C VAL A 77 12.38 -12.53 -25.57
N ASP A 78 11.80 -11.34 -25.70
CA ASP A 78 11.31 -10.78 -26.96
C ASP A 78 10.30 -11.70 -27.68
N HIS A 79 9.55 -12.49 -26.93
CA HIS A 79 8.57 -13.44 -27.44
C HIS A 79 7.19 -13.16 -26.85
N LEU A 80 6.28 -12.64 -27.66
CA LEU A 80 4.92 -12.30 -27.28
C LEU A 80 3.96 -13.44 -27.59
N VAL A 81 3.28 -13.97 -26.57
CA VAL A 81 2.14 -14.88 -26.79
C VAL A 81 0.95 -14.07 -27.30
N THR A 82 0.52 -14.36 -28.50
CA THR A 82 -0.53 -13.59 -29.21
C THR A 82 -1.89 -14.27 -29.19
N ALA A 83 -1.95 -15.60 -29.02
CA ALA A 83 -3.20 -16.35 -28.95
C ALA A 83 -3.05 -17.62 -28.10
N ILE A 84 -4.18 -18.07 -27.55
CA ILE A 84 -4.32 -19.36 -26.88
C ILE A 84 -5.39 -20.15 -27.61
N ASN A 85 -5.03 -21.32 -28.13
CA ASN A 85 -5.97 -22.28 -28.69
C ASN A 85 -6.25 -23.36 -27.65
N ARG A 86 -7.38 -23.25 -26.96
CA ARG A 86 -7.76 -24.16 -25.86
C ARG A 86 -8.11 -25.56 -26.35
N GLU A 87 -8.68 -25.68 -27.54
CA GLU A 87 -9.05 -26.99 -28.13
C GLU A 87 -7.81 -27.78 -28.54
N ALA A 88 -6.81 -27.10 -29.10
CA ALA A 88 -5.57 -27.73 -29.50
C ALA A 88 -4.55 -27.86 -28.37
N GLY A 89 -4.78 -27.22 -27.21
CA GLY A 89 -3.79 -27.16 -26.12
C GLY A 89 -2.50 -26.47 -26.56
N SER A 90 -2.59 -25.33 -27.27
CA SER A 90 -1.41 -24.63 -27.81
C SER A 90 -1.50 -23.11 -27.65
N VAL A 91 -0.34 -22.47 -27.71
CA VAL A 91 -0.21 -21.00 -27.79
C VAL A 91 0.51 -20.61 -29.05
N SER A 92 0.06 -19.50 -29.68
CA SER A 92 0.79 -18.87 -30.79
C SER A 92 1.70 -17.78 -30.23
N VAL A 93 2.98 -17.84 -30.62
CA VAL A 93 4.03 -16.98 -30.08
C VAL A 93 4.69 -16.23 -31.23
N LYS A 94 4.76 -14.90 -31.12
CA LYS A 94 5.47 -14.04 -32.06
C LYS A 94 6.83 -13.65 -31.51
N ASN A 95 7.90 -13.95 -32.22
CA ASN A 95 9.21 -13.37 -31.97
C ASN A 95 9.18 -11.90 -32.39
N LEU A 96 9.42 -10.98 -31.47
CA LEU A 96 9.29 -9.54 -31.72
C LEU A 96 10.50 -8.98 -32.51
N VAL A 97 11.63 -9.70 -32.56
CA VAL A 97 12.82 -9.30 -33.31
C VAL A 97 12.70 -9.71 -34.78
N THR A 98 12.30 -10.98 -35.04
CA THR A 98 12.22 -11.51 -36.40
C THR A 98 10.85 -11.37 -37.03
N GLY A 99 9.81 -11.19 -36.23
CA GLY A 99 8.43 -11.20 -36.67
C GLY A 99 7.84 -12.60 -36.91
N GLU A 100 8.63 -13.66 -36.76
CA GLU A 100 8.20 -15.05 -36.95
C GLU A 100 7.14 -15.44 -35.91
N VAL A 101 6.15 -16.23 -36.34
CA VAL A 101 5.10 -16.79 -35.48
C VAL A 101 5.21 -18.30 -35.47
N SER A 102 5.17 -18.89 -34.26
CA SER A 102 5.24 -20.34 -34.04
C SER A 102 4.22 -20.78 -33.01
N ASP A 103 3.72 -22.02 -33.14
CA ASP A 103 2.79 -22.63 -32.20
C ASP A 103 3.52 -23.60 -31.27
N HIS A 104 3.15 -23.57 -29.99
CA HIS A 104 3.72 -24.42 -28.95
C HIS A 104 2.64 -25.11 -28.15
N HIS A 105 2.68 -26.44 -28.05
CA HIS A 105 1.72 -27.24 -27.30
C HIS A 105 2.07 -27.27 -25.81
N TYR A 106 1.05 -27.32 -24.96
CA TYR A 106 1.17 -27.43 -23.50
C TYR A 106 0.24 -28.51 -22.91
N ASP A 107 0.65 -29.12 -21.84
CA ASP A 107 -0.20 -29.86 -20.91
C ASP A 107 -0.75 -28.93 -19.82
N HIS A 108 0.06 -27.94 -19.41
CA HIS A 108 -0.32 -26.87 -18.49
C HIS A 108 0.12 -25.51 -19.03
N LEU A 109 -0.78 -24.51 -18.91
CA LEU A 109 -0.49 -23.13 -19.24
C LEU A 109 -0.63 -22.25 -17.99
N VAL A 110 0.36 -21.41 -17.72
CA VAL A 110 0.36 -20.47 -16.60
C VAL A 110 0.38 -19.05 -17.13
N LEU A 111 -0.67 -18.29 -16.86
CA LEU A 111 -0.80 -16.89 -17.23
C LEU A 111 -0.31 -15.99 -16.08
N SER A 112 0.81 -15.34 -16.28
CA SER A 112 1.42 -14.37 -15.36
C SER A 112 1.87 -13.09 -16.09
N PRO A 113 1.06 -12.50 -17.00
CA PRO A 113 1.45 -11.36 -17.82
C PRO A 113 1.53 -10.05 -17.01
N GLY A 114 1.18 -10.08 -15.73
CA GLY A 114 1.20 -8.93 -14.85
C GLY A 114 0.09 -7.91 -15.14
N ALA A 115 0.43 -6.64 -15.00
CA ALA A 115 -0.46 -5.51 -15.27
C ALA A 115 0.23 -4.51 -16.20
N ARG A 116 -0.56 -3.68 -16.85
CA ARG A 116 -0.08 -2.57 -17.70
C ARG A 116 -0.39 -1.22 -17.04
N PRO A 117 0.42 -0.18 -17.25
CA PRO A 117 0.09 1.17 -16.83
C PRO A 117 -1.24 1.63 -17.44
N ILE A 118 -2.04 2.32 -16.64
CA ILE A 118 -3.24 3.00 -17.14
C ILE A 118 -2.78 4.34 -17.72
N LEU A 119 -3.13 4.58 -18.99
CA LEU A 119 -2.98 5.86 -19.63
C LEU A 119 -4.36 6.51 -19.74
N PRO A 120 -4.61 7.62 -19.04
CA PRO A 120 -5.89 8.32 -19.15
C PRO A 120 -6.05 8.90 -20.56
N PRO A 121 -7.28 9.00 -21.09
CA PRO A 121 -7.53 9.51 -22.42
C PRO A 121 -7.39 11.04 -22.46
N LEU A 122 -6.16 11.54 -22.35
CA LEU A 122 -5.81 12.96 -22.38
C LEU A 122 -5.12 13.32 -23.68
N PRO A 123 -5.40 14.50 -24.28
CA PRO A 123 -4.59 15.04 -25.36
C PRO A 123 -3.11 15.11 -24.95
N GLY A 124 -2.21 14.57 -25.77
CA GLY A 124 -0.78 14.56 -25.53
C GLY A 124 -0.30 13.47 -24.58
N ILE A 125 -1.13 12.49 -24.21
CA ILE A 125 -0.74 11.41 -23.28
C ILE A 125 0.44 10.57 -23.80
N GLU A 126 0.64 10.51 -25.09
CA GLU A 126 1.77 9.82 -25.75
C GLU A 126 3.14 10.45 -25.41
N LYS A 127 3.15 11.67 -24.84
CA LYS A 127 4.36 12.35 -24.36
C LYS A 127 4.74 11.96 -22.95
N ALA A 128 3.80 11.39 -22.20
CA ALA A 128 4.05 10.93 -20.83
C ALA A 128 4.83 9.61 -20.83
N LEU A 129 5.81 9.55 -19.95
CA LEU A 129 6.52 8.31 -19.64
C LEU A 129 5.70 7.46 -18.68
N THR A 130 5.99 6.17 -18.66
CA THR A 130 5.48 5.21 -17.65
C THR A 130 6.66 4.50 -17.02
N LEU A 131 6.44 3.83 -15.89
CA LEU A 131 7.46 3.03 -15.24
C LEU A 131 6.92 1.63 -14.94
N ARG A 132 7.38 0.64 -15.73
CA ARG A 132 6.98 -0.75 -15.57
C ARG A 132 8.11 -1.73 -15.87
N THR A 133 8.96 -1.44 -16.85
CA THR A 133 10.02 -2.32 -17.34
C THR A 133 11.40 -1.68 -17.18
N VAL A 134 12.44 -2.45 -17.47
CA VAL A 134 13.83 -1.96 -17.46
C VAL A 134 14.03 -0.93 -18.58
N GLU A 135 13.39 -1.14 -19.72
CA GLU A 135 13.43 -0.21 -20.86
C GLU A 135 12.76 1.13 -20.51
N ASP A 136 11.68 1.09 -19.72
CA ASP A 136 11.03 2.32 -19.22
C ASP A 136 11.99 3.13 -18.34
N VAL A 137 12.70 2.48 -17.41
CA VAL A 137 13.64 3.18 -16.54
C VAL A 137 14.83 3.75 -17.31
N ASP A 138 15.35 3.02 -18.31
CA ASP A 138 16.39 3.53 -19.19
C ASP A 138 15.92 4.81 -19.91
N THR A 139 14.69 4.80 -20.45
CA THR A 139 14.07 5.96 -21.11
C THR A 139 13.88 7.13 -20.13
N ILE A 140 13.42 6.86 -18.90
CA ILE A 140 13.28 7.91 -17.88
C ILE A 140 14.63 8.53 -17.58
N ILE A 141 15.69 7.72 -17.36
CA ILE A 141 17.04 8.22 -17.05
C ILE A 141 17.59 9.12 -18.19
N GLU A 142 17.37 8.74 -19.44
CA GLU A 142 17.76 9.55 -20.60
C GLU A 142 16.99 10.89 -20.63
N ARG A 143 15.69 10.86 -20.41
CA ARG A 143 14.83 12.04 -20.49
C ARG A 143 15.04 13.01 -19.32
N VAL A 144 15.39 12.51 -18.13
CA VAL A 144 15.69 13.37 -16.97
C VAL A 144 17.14 13.90 -16.98
N ALA A 145 17.99 13.40 -17.84
CA ALA A 145 19.34 13.93 -18.02
C ALA A 145 19.28 15.34 -18.61
N GLY A 146 19.43 16.34 -17.76
CA GLY A 146 19.33 17.77 -18.13
C GLY A 146 17.95 18.40 -17.91
N ALA A 147 16.97 17.66 -17.43
CA ALA A 147 15.71 18.21 -16.99
C ALA A 147 15.87 18.97 -15.66
N SER A 148 15.15 20.07 -15.52
CA SER A 148 15.09 20.89 -14.30
C SER A 148 13.78 20.71 -13.54
N SER A 149 12.73 20.21 -14.22
CA SER A 149 11.39 20.09 -13.69
C SER A 149 10.69 18.81 -14.16
N SER A 150 9.80 18.28 -13.32
CA SER A 150 8.99 17.12 -13.64
C SER A 150 7.57 17.23 -13.09
N ALA A 151 6.61 16.64 -13.78
CA ALA A 151 5.25 16.47 -13.33
C ALA A 151 4.89 14.98 -13.32
N ILE A 152 4.34 14.50 -12.20
CA ILE A 152 3.88 13.13 -12.03
C ILE A 152 2.36 13.15 -11.90
N ILE A 153 1.66 12.53 -12.84
CA ILE A 153 0.21 12.41 -12.80
C ILE A 153 -0.14 11.13 -12.04
N GLY A 154 -0.65 11.27 -10.81
CA GLY A 154 -1.02 10.23 -9.88
C GLY A 154 -0.14 10.15 -8.64
N GLY A 155 -0.76 10.28 -7.46
CA GLY A 155 -0.13 10.25 -6.12
C GLY A 155 -0.18 8.87 -5.46
N GLY A 156 -0.16 7.78 -6.25
CA GLY A 156 -0.04 6.41 -5.74
C GLY A 156 1.40 6.01 -5.40
N PHE A 157 1.62 4.75 -5.01
CA PHE A 157 2.94 4.23 -4.62
C PHE A 157 4.04 4.55 -5.65
N ILE A 158 3.83 4.22 -6.92
CA ILE A 158 4.80 4.46 -8.00
C ILE A 158 5.10 5.96 -8.17
N GLY A 159 4.04 6.79 -8.11
CA GLY A 159 4.19 8.24 -8.27
C GLY A 159 5.02 8.85 -7.15
N ILE A 160 4.84 8.39 -5.92
CA ILE A 160 5.57 8.88 -4.74
C ILE A 160 7.02 8.42 -4.76
N GLU A 161 7.28 7.13 -5.05
CA GLU A 161 8.65 6.62 -5.20
C GLU A 161 9.40 7.37 -6.29
N LEU A 162 8.76 7.64 -7.43
CA LEU A 162 9.37 8.45 -8.49
C LEU A 162 9.62 9.90 -8.06
N ALA A 163 8.66 10.52 -7.33
CA ALA A 163 8.81 11.90 -6.87
C ALA A 163 10.03 12.05 -5.95
N GLU A 164 10.20 11.14 -4.99
CA GLU A 164 11.38 11.09 -4.14
C GLU A 164 12.66 10.97 -4.97
N ASN A 165 12.68 10.01 -5.90
CA ASN A 165 13.89 9.70 -6.66
C ASN A 165 14.26 10.79 -7.70
N LEU A 166 13.28 11.52 -8.24
CA LEU A 166 13.52 12.69 -9.09
C LEU A 166 14.00 13.88 -8.25
N ALA A 167 13.40 14.10 -7.08
CA ALA A 167 13.85 15.15 -6.16
C ALA A 167 15.29 14.92 -5.66
N HIS A 168 15.68 13.67 -5.39
CA HIS A 168 17.08 13.31 -5.09
C HIS A 168 18.06 13.67 -6.21
N ARG A 169 17.61 13.73 -7.47
CA ARG A 169 18.42 14.22 -8.59
C ARG A 169 18.45 15.76 -8.70
N GLY A 170 17.76 16.46 -7.80
CA GLY A 170 17.63 17.92 -7.83
C GLY A 170 16.61 18.43 -8.85
N ILE A 171 15.70 17.60 -9.33
CA ILE A 171 14.64 17.96 -10.28
C ILE A 171 13.44 18.45 -9.48
N ALA A 172 12.99 19.69 -9.75
CA ALA A 172 11.78 20.25 -9.15
C ALA A 172 10.56 19.42 -9.57
N THR A 173 9.96 18.72 -8.61
CA THR A 173 8.94 17.70 -8.88
C THR A 173 7.58 18.11 -8.35
N THR A 174 6.55 18.00 -9.19
CA THR A 174 5.15 18.21 -8.81
C THR A 174 4.34 16.94 -9.00
N ILE A 175 3.64 16.50 -7.96
CA ILE A 175 2.63 15.43 -8.02
C ILE A 175 1.26 16.08 -8.29
N ILE A 176 0.54 15.57 -9.28
CA ILE A 176 -0.82 15.98 -9.64
C ILE A 176 -1.74 14.82 -9.32
N GLU A 177 -2.59 14.97 -8.29
CA GLU A 177 -3.52 13.94 -7.83
C GLU A 177 -4.96 14.43 -7.96
N ARG A 178 -5.78 13.63 -8.62
CA ARG A 178 -7.21 13.93 -8.82
C ARG A 178 -8.02 13.85 -7.53
N GLY A 179 -7.64 12.94 -6.65
CA GLY A 179 -8.28 12.75 -5.36
C GLY A 179 -7.93 13.85 -4.35
N PRO A 180 -8.59 13.84 -3.19
CA PRO A 180 -8.35 14.81 -2.12
C PRO A 180 -7.02 14.58 -1.39
N GLN A 181 -6.34 13.47 -1.62
CA GLN A 181 -5.10 13.06 -0.97
C GLN A 181 -4.26 12.16 -1.87
N ILE A 182 -2.96 12.09 -1.60
CA ILE A 182 -2.09 11.04 -2.13
C ILE A 182 -2.30 9.72 -1.36
N LEU A 183 -1.64 8.63 -1.77
CA LEU A 183 -1.71 7.30 -1.13
C LEU A 183 -3.14 6.87 -0.81
N GLY A 184 -3.98 6.80 -1.82
CA GLY A 184 -5.40 6.40 -1.67
C GLY A 184 -5.70 5.21 -0.75
N PRO A 185 -4.85 4.21 -0.55
CA PRO A 185 -5.06 3.16 0.45
C PRO A 185 -5.04 3.62 1.91
N LEU A 186 -4.36 4.72 2.25
CA LEU A 186 -4.39 5.32 3.59
C LEU A 186 -5.63 6.19 3.78
N ASP A 187 -6.02 6.46 5.02
CA ASP A 187 -6.97 7.50 5.36
C ASP A 187 -6.30 8.87 5.36
N ILE A 188 -7.09 9.94 5.26
CA ILE A 188 -6.59 11.28 4.91
C ILE A 188 -5.59 11.82 5.96
N GLU A 189 -5.87 11.65 7.25
CA GLU A 189 -4.99 12.09 8.33
C GLU A 189 -3.66 11.30 8.37
N MET A 190 -3.67 10.05 7.91
CA MET A 190 -2.45 9.24 7.82
C MET A 190 -1.63 9.59 6.57
N ALA A 191 -2.29 9.86 5.45
CA ALA A 191 -1.64 10.33 4.22
C ALA A 191 -1.00 11.71 4.39
N ALA A 192 -1.60 12.58 5.20
CA ALA A 192 -1.10 13.93 5.45
C ALA A 192 0.31 13.97 6.06
N PHE A 193 0.71 12.97 6.87
CA PHE A 193 2.10 12.86 7.33
C PHE A 193 3.09 12.65 6.18
N VAL A 194 2.69 11.88 5.17
CA VAL A 194 3.51 11.66 3.97
C VAL A 194 3.56 12.92 3.10
N GLU A 195 2.43 13.62 2.96
CA GLU A 195 2.35 14.90 2.23
C GLU A 195 3.27 15.96 2.87
N GLN A 196 3.27 16.06 4.19
CA GLN A 196 4.16 16.95 4.93
C GLN A 196 5.63 16.60 4.72
N CYS A 197 5.97 15.29 4.72
CA CYS A 197 7.34 14.82 4.45
C CYS A 197 7.79 15.20 3.03
N LEU A 198 6.98 14.93 2.02
CA LEU A 198 7.26 15.30 0.63
C LEU A 198 7.45 16.81 0.46
N ALA A 199 6.54 17.61 1.03
CA ALA A 199 6.61 19.07 0.98
C ALA A 199 7.88 19.61 1.66
N ALA A 200 8.27 19.04 2.80
CA ALA A 200 9.51 19.41 3.51
C ALA A 200 10.77 19.14 2.68
N HIS A 201 10.69 18.21 1.73
CA HIS A 201 11.78 17.87 0.80
C HIS A 201 11.62 18.54 -0.59
N GLY A 202 10.74 19.54 -0.69
CA GLY A 202 10.60 20.37 -1.89
C GLY A 202 9.74 19.77 -3.02
N VAL A 203 9.02 18.67 -2.75
CA VAL A 203 8.03 18.14 -3.70
C VAL A 203 6.74 18.93 -3.56
N THR A 204 6.24 19.47 -4.66
CA THR A 204 4.93 20.13 -4.71
C THR A 204 3.83 19.11 -4.91
N ILE A 205 2.74 19.21 -4.15
CA ILE A 205 1.58 18.32 -4.27
C ILE A 205 0.35 19.14 -4.63
N ARG A 206 -0.35 18.73 -5.70
CA ARG A 206 -1.60 19.32 -6.17
C ARG A 206 -2.67 18.23 -6.07
N THR A 207 -3.40 18.19 -4.94
CA THR A 207 -4.60 17.36 -4.77
C THR A 207 -5.83 18.05 -5.36
N ASN A 208 -6.93 17.29 -5.55
CA ASN A 208 -8.15 17.74 -6.23
C ASN A 208 -7.85 18.36 -7.63
N ALA A 209 -6.75 17.98 -8.26
CA ALA A 209 -6.26 18.51 -9.50
C ALA A 209 -6.30 17.44 -10.62
N SER A 210 -7.02 17.73 -11.68
CA SER A 210 -7.13 16.83 -12.83
C SER A 210 -6.35 17.36 -14.01
N ALA A 211 -5.42 16.56 -14.54
CA ALA A 211 -4.77 16.83 -15.80
C ALA A 211 -5.82 16.83 -16.93
N THR A 212 -5.78 17.82 -17.81
CA THR A 212 -6.67 17.98 -18.96
C THR A 212 -5.95 17.80 -20.29
N ALA A 213 -4.65 18.10 -20.36
CA ALA A 213 -3.80 17.85 -21.51
C ALA A 213 -2.32 17.80 -21.10
N ILE A 214 -1.48 17.20 -21.93
CA ILE A 214 -0.02 17.25 -21.83
C ILE A 214 0.52 17.98 -23.04
N THR A 215 1.30 19.02 -22.81
CA THR A 215 1.88 19.90 -23.83
C THR A 215 3.40 19.76 -23.88
N GLU A 216 4.07 20.51 -24.74
CA GLU A 216 5.54 20.60 -24.73
C GLU A 216 6.10 21.32 -23.50
N SER A 217 5.27 22.10 -22.81
CA SER A 217 5.66 22.89 -21.64
C SER A 217 5.26 22.27 -20.31
N GLY A 218 4.57 21.11 -20.32
CA GLY A 218 4.12 20.42 -19.11
C GLY A 218 2.68 19.96 -19.15
N VAL A 219 1.97 20.06 -18.04
CA VAL A 219 0.61 19.54 -17.84
C VAL A 219 -0.38 20.68 -17.65
N GLU A 220 -1.44 20.70 -18.44
CA GLU A 220 -2.59 21.60 -18.26
C GLU A 220 -3.56 20.99 -17.24
N LEU A 221 -4.11 21.83 -16.39
CA LEU A 221 -5.12 21.51 -15.38
C LEU A 221 -6.38 22.34 -15.63
N ALA A 222 -7.47 21.97 -14.99
CA ALA A 222 -8.71 22.76 -15.06
C ALA A 222 -8.56 24.19 -14.47
N ASP A 223 -7.63 24.35 -13.54
CA ASP A 223 -7.40 25.58 -12.76
C ASP A 223 -6.00 26.19 -12.97
N GLY A 224 -5.33 25.85 -14.08
CA GLY A 224 -4.00 26.36 -14.39
C GLY A 224 -3.12 25.37 -15.11
N SER A 225 -1.81 25.40 -14.87
CA SER A 225 -0.85 24.49 -15.48
C SER A 225 0.33 24.19 -14.53
N VAL A 226 1.02 23.08 -14.80
CA VAL A 226 2.29 22.72 -14.18
C VAL A 226 3.35 22.64 -15.27
N THR A 227 4.34 23.51 -15.20
CA THR A 227 5.49 23.48 -16.11
C THR A 227 6.37 22.28 -15.76
N ALA A 228 6.74 21.50 -16.78
CA ALA A 228 7.59 20.33 -16.60
C ALA A 228 8.32 19.95 -17.87
N ASP A 229 9.62 19.68 -17.76
CA ASP A 229 10.45 19.15 -18.84
C ASP A 229 10.15 17.66 -19.09
N VAL A 230 9.73 16.95 -18.04
CA VAL A 230 9.39 15.52 -18.07
C VAL A 230 8.04 15.29 -17.39
N VAL A 231 7.16 14.55 -18.06
CA VAL A 231 5.86 14.14 -17.52
C VAL A 231 5.81 12.61 -17.39
N VAL A 232 5.39 12.13 -16.21
CA VAL A 232 5.22 10.69 -15.96
C VAL A 232 3.76 10.39 -15.58
N ALA A 233 3.16 9.40 -16.22
CA ALA A 233 1.83 8.90 -15.88
C ALA A 233 1.92 7.73 -14.90
N ALA A 234 1.46 7.94 -13.67
CA ALA A 234 1.46 6.98 -12.57
C ALA A 234 0.08 6.81 -11.93
N VAL A 235 -1.00 6.87 -12.74
CA VAL A 235 -2.40 6.84 -12.28
C VAL A 235 -2.90 5.44 -11.88
N GLY A 236 -2.03 4.45 -11.88
CA GLY A 236 -2.33 3.06 -11.52
C GLY A 236 -2.10 2.08 -12.66
N VAL A 237 -2.47 0.83 -12.40
CA VAL A 237 -2.26 -0.30 -13.32
C VAL A 237 -3.57 -1.07 -13.55
N ALA A 238 -3.71 -1.64 -14.75
CA ALA A 238 -4.80 -2.55 -15.11
C ALA A 238 -4.26 -3.95 -15.37
N PRO A 239 -4.98 -5.03 -14.99
CA PRO A 239 -4.59 -6.40 -15.30
C PRO A 239 -4.37 -6.60 -16.80
N ALA A 240 -3.29 -7.27 -17.20
CA ALA A 240 -3.01 -7.61 -18.59
C ALA A 240 -3.78 -8.90 -18.97
N SER A 241 -5.11 -8.81 -19.04
CA SER A 241 -6.01 -9.94 -19.25
C SER A 241 -6.54 -10.09 -20.68
N ASP A 242 -6.07 -9.30 -21.64
CA ASP A 242 -6.59 -9.30 -23.03
C ASP A 242 -6.40 -10.66 -23.70
N LEU A 243 -5.26 -11.31 -23.51
CA LEU A 243 -4.97 -12.65 -24.02
C LEU A 243 -5.97 -13.69 -23.46
N ALA A 244 -6.25 -13.62 -22.17
CA ALA A 244 -7.20 -14.51 -21.50
C ALA A 244 -8.63 -14.28 -22.02
N ARG A 245 -9.04 -13.01 -22.15
CA ARG A 245 -10.35 -12.62 -22.69
C ARG A 245 -10.54 -13.10 -24.13
N ALA A 246 -9.53 -12.91 -24.98
CA ALA A 246 -9.57 -13.36 -26.37
C ALA A 246 -9.68 -14.89 -26.49
N ALA A 247 -9.14 -15.64 -25.53
CA ALA A 247 -9.25 -17.09 -25.45
C ALA A 247 -10.57 -17.60 -24.81
N GLY A 248 -11.50 -16.71 -24.46
CA GLY A 248 -12.77 -17.08 -23.80
C GLY A 248 -12.61 -17.54 -22.35
N LEU A 249 -11.52 -17.13 -21.68
CA LEU A 249 -11.37 -17.31 -20.24
C LEU A 249 -12.19 -16.25 -19.49
N ALA A 250 -12.71 -16.61 -18.32
CA ALA A 250 -13.50 -15.71 -17.49
C ALA A 250 -12.64 -14.56 -16.97
N VAL A 251 -13.13 -13.33 -17.14
CA VAL A 251 -12.51 -12.10 -16.66
C VAL A 251 -13.56 -11.33 -15.87
N GLY A 252 -13.22 -10.96 -14.64
CA GLY A 252 -14.11 -10.23 -13.73
C GLY A 252 -14.33 -8.78 -14.14
N GLU A 253 -15.25 -8.11 -13.48
CA GLU A 253 -15.68 -6.73 -13.78
C GLU A 253 -14.52 -5.73 -13.73
N ARG A 254 -13.55 -5.94 -12.83
CA ARG A 254 -12.37 -5.09 -12.65
C ARG A 254 -11.21 -5.48 -13.58
N GLY A 255 -11.43 -6.40 -14.51
CA GLY A 255 -10.46 -6.82 -15.52
C GLY A 255 -9.51 -7.93 -15.09
N GLY A 256 -9.59 -8.47 -13.89
CA GLY A 256 -8.77 -9.59 -13.43
C GLY A 256 -9.22 -10.92 -14.02
N ILE A 257 -8.29 -11.83 -14.30
CA ILE A 257 -8.63 -13.19 -14.72
C ILE A 257 -9.22 -13.93 -13.50
N VAL A 258 -10.44 -14.45 -13.67
CA VAL A 258 -11.14 -15.19 -12.62
C VAL A 258 -10.47 -16.56 -12.41
N VAL A 259 -10.20 -16.89 -11.16
CA VAL A 259 -9.57 -18.16 -10.77
C VAL A 259 -10.20 -18.73 -9.49
N ASP A 260 -10.20 -20.06 -9.41
CA ASP A 260 -10.63 -20.79 -8.21
C ASP A 260 -9.57 -20.73 -7.07
N ASP A 261 -9.82 -21.48 -5.99
CA ASP A 261 -8.88 -21.54 -4.85
C ASP A 261 -7.57 -22.27 -5.16
N GLN A 262 -7.49 -22.94 -6.31
CA GLN A 262 -6.27 -23.56 -6.84
C GLN A 262 -5.63 -22.75 -7.97
N LEU A 263 -6.07 -21.50 -8.15
CA LEU A 263 -5.60 -20.60 -9.22
C LEU A 263 -5.84 -21.12 -10.63
N ARG A 264 -6.82 -22.06 -10.82
CA ARG A 264 -7.28 -22.49 -12.12
C ARG A 264 -8.32 -21.51 -12.67
N THR A 265 -8.26 -21.28 -13.95
CA THR A 265 -9.30 -20.56 -14.69
C THR A 265 -10.53 -21.46 -14.91
N ASN A 266 -11.49 -21.02 -15.73
CA ASN A 266 -12.57 -21.88 -16.23
C ASN A 266 -12.09 -22.95 -17.23
N ASP A 267 -10.78 -23.09 -17.41
CA ASP A 267 -10.13 -24.19 -18.12
C ASP A 267 -9.17 -24.90 -17.15
N PRO A 268 -9.34 -26.21 -16.87
CA PRO A 268 -8.57 -26.90 -15.84
C PRO A 268 -7.07 -27.03 -16.14
N GLN A 269 -6.65 -26.84 -17.38
CA GLN A 269 -5.24 -26.87 -17.81
C GLN A 269 -4.59 -25.49 -17.73
N ILE A 270 -5.38 -24.41 -17.52
CA ILE A 270 -4.92 -23.02 -17.54
C ILE A 270 -5.01 -22.39 -16.16
N PHE A 271 -3.89 -21.93 -15.65
CA PHE A 271 -3.76 -21.22 -14.39
C PHE A 271 -3.50 -19.73 -14.63
N ALA A 272 -3.93 -18.87 -13.71
CA ALA A 272 -3.57 -17.46 -13.74
C ALA A 272 -3.16 -16.96 -12.35
N LEU A 273 -2.17 -16.05 -12.32
CA LEU A 273 -1.61 -15.53 -11.07
C LEU A 273 -0.98 -14.14 -11.25
N GLY A 274 -0.48 -13.59 -10.15
CA GLY A 274 0.14 -12.26 -10.15
C GLY A 274 -0.89 -11.14 -10.35
N ASP A 275 -0.45 -10.01 -10.92
CA ASP A 275 -1.27 -8.81 -11.03
C ASP A 275 -2.43 -8.99 -12.02
N ALA A 276 -2.34 -9.96 -12.93
CA ALA A 276 -3.37 -10.26 -13.92
C ALA A 276 -4.58 -11.01 -13.36
N ALA A 277 -4.45 -11.72 -12.23
CA ALA A 277 -5.48 -12.58 -11.68
C ALA A 277 -6.18 -11.99 -10.45
N GLU A 278 -7.45 -12.31 -10.29
CA GLU A 278 -8.21 -11.97 -9.09
C GLU A 278 -7.71 -12.70 -7.86
N LYS A 279 -7.87 -12.07 -6.71
CA LYS A 279 -7.52 -12.58 -5.38
C LYS A 279 -8.74 -12.47 -4.49
N ARG A 280 -8.82 -13.31 -3.45
CA ARG A 280 -9.88 -13.23 -2.47
C ARG A 280 -9.48 -12.27 -1.35
N ASP A 281 -10.27 -11.24 -1.11
CA ASP A 281 -10.13 -10.32 0.03
C ASP A 281 -10.38 -11.06 1.35
N ALA A 282 -9.50 -10.91 2.33
CA ALA A 282 -9.59 -11.65 3.60
C ALA A 282 -10.74 -11.20 4.50
N ILE A 283 -11.23 -9.98 4.31
CA ILE A 283 -12.24 -9.35 5.17
C ILE A 283 -13.64 -9.59 4.61
N SER A 284 -13.84 -9.29 3.33
CA SER A 284 -15.14 -9.45 2.68
C SER A 284 -15.39 -10.84 2.10
N GLY A 285 -14.33 -11.61 1.82
CA GLY A 285 -14.43 -12.83 1.03
C GLY A 285 -14.71 -12.60 -0.46
N ALA A 286 -14.83 -11.35 -0.91
CA ALA A 286 -15.08 -11.00 -2.31
C ALA A 286 -13.78 -11.04 -3.13
N ASP A 287 -13.93 -11.16 -4.45
CA ASP A 287 -12.81 -11.10 -5.35
C ASP A 287 -12.30 -9.64 -5.50
N THR A 288 -10.98 -9.49 -5.54
CA THR A 288 -10.31 -8.20 -5.57
C THR A 288 -9.01 -8.25 -6.38
N LEU A 289 -8.49 -7.08 -6.72
CA LEU A 289 -7.18 -6.91 -7.35
C LEU A 289 -6.18 -6.34 -6.35
N VAL A 290 -5.05 -7.01 -6.22
CA VAL A 290 -3.93 -6.58 -5.35
C VAL A 290 -2.64 -6.80 -6.13
N PRO A 291 -2.14 -5.78 -6.85
CA PRO A 291 -0.94 -5.88 -7.67
C PRO A 291 0.33 -5.75 -6.81
N LEU A 292 0.65 -6.81 -6.08
CA LEU A 292 1.78 -6.86 -5.14
C LEU A 292 2.66 -8.10 -5.43
N ALA A 293 3.97 -7.87 -5.51
CA ALA A 293 4.97 -8.87 -5.86
C ALA A 293 5.00 -10.07 -4.89
N GLN A 294 4.85 -9.83 -3.57
CA GLN A 294 4.83 -10.92 -2.59
C GLN A 294 3.65 -11.88 -2.80
N THR A 295 2.50 -11.38 -3.24
CA THR A 295 1.35 -12.21 -3.57
C THR A 295 1.60 -13.02 -4.85
N ALA A 296 2.18 -12.37 -5.88
CA ALA A 296 2.54 -13.03 -7.13
C ALA A 296 3.55 -14.19 -6.89
N ASN A 297 4.59 -13.96 -6.08
CA ASN A 297 5.57 -14.98 -5.74
C ASN A 297 4.95 -16.18 -4.98
N ARG A 298 4.10 -15.92 -3.98
CA ARG A 298 3.39 -16.99 -3.24
C ARG A 298 2.48 -17.80 -4.15
N HIS A 299 1.73 -17.13 -5.04
CA HIS A 299 0.84 -17.79 -5.99
C HIS A 299 1.63 -18.61 -7.02
N GLY A 300 2.78 -18.11 -7.50
CA GLY A 300 3.66 -18.87 -8.40
C GLY A 300 4.14 -20.17 -7.77
N ARG A 301 4.56 -20.13 -6.50
CA ARG A 301 4.90 -21.32 -5.74
C ARG A 301 3.71 -22.30 -5.63
N LEU A 302 2.53 -21.77 -5.35
CA LEU A 302 1.31 -22.55 -5.17
C LEU A 302 0.90 -23.28 -6.45
N VAL A 303 0.88 -22.58 -7.59
CA VAL A 303 0.57 -23.18 -8.91
C VAL A 303 1.52 -24.31 -9.24
N ALA A 304 2.81 -24.13 -9.02
CA ALA A 304 3.79 -25.20 -9.24
C ALA A 304 3.54 -26.43 -8.36
N ASP A 305 3.18 -26.22 -7.09
CA ASP A 305 2.83 -27.30 -6.16
C ASP A 305 1.55 -28.04 -6.63
N ILE A 306 0.55 -27.34 -7.16
CA ILE A 306 -0.70 -27.93 -7.68
C ILE A 306 -0.43 -28.71 -8.96
N ILE A 307 0.30 -28.17 -9.92
CA ILE A 307 0.66 -28.85 -11.18
C ILE A 307 1.41 -30.16 -10.90
N THR A 308 2.23 -30.18 -9.84
CA THR A 308 2.98 -31.40 -9.42
C THR A 308 2.22 -32.27 -8.42
N GLY A 309 0.89 -32.15 -8.33
CA GLY A 309 0.00 -33.07 -7.63
C GLY A 309 -0.17 -32.82 -6.14
N ARG A 310 0.21 -31.66 -5.59
CA ARG A 310 -0.11 -31.31 -4.20
C ARG A 310 -1.52 -30.73 -4.10
N ASP A 311 -2.28 -31.20 -3.12
CA ASP A 311 -3.56 -30.58 -2.75
C ASP A 311 -3.33 -29.39 -1.81
N VAL A 312 -3.19 -28.22 -2.41
CA VAL A 312 -2.99 -26.95 -1.71
C VAL A 312 -3.92 -25.89 -2.29
N LYS A 313 -4.27 -24.87 -1.50
CA LYS A 313 -5.18 -23.80 -1.89
C LYS A 313 -4.56 -22.44 -1.60
N ARG A 314 -4.97 -21.43 -2.37
CA ARG A 314 -4.60 -20.03 -2.07
C ARG A 314 -5.21 -19.58 -0.75
N THR A 315 -4.48 -18.74 -0.04
CA THR A 315 -5.02 -17.97 1.07
C THR A 315 -5.56 -16.65 0.55
N SER A 316 -6.58 -16.11 1.22
CA SER A 316 -7.06 -14.74 0.98
C SER A 316 -5.94 -13.71 1.21
N THR A 317 -6.06 -12.54 0.59
CA THR A 317 -5.08 -11.45 0.73
C THR A 317 -5.57 -10.40 1.73
N LEU A 318 -4.64 -9.86 2.51
CA LEU A 318 -4.86 -8.70 3.38
C LEU A 318 -4.45 -7.39 2.68
N GLY A 319 -3.78 -7.46 1.53
CA GLY A 319 -3.30 -6.28 0.81
C GLY A 319 -2.20 -5.50 1.55
N THR A 320 -1.42 -6.18 2.40
CA THR A 320 -0.34 -5.54 3.16
C THR A 320 0.67 -4.88 2.23
N ALA A 321 0.90 -3.59 2.43
CA ALA A 321 1.76 -2.77 1.59
C ALA A 321 2.57 -1.77 2.42
N ILE A 322 3.71 -1.35 1.89
CA ILE A 322 4.58 -0.33 2.48
C ILE A 322 5.28 0.45 1.38
N VAL A 323 5.53 1.72 1.62
CA VAL A 323 6.36 2.61 0.79
C VAL A 323 7.29 3.43 1.68
N GLY A 324 8.53 3.64 1.20
CA GLY A 324 9.47 4.59 1.79
C GLY A 324 9.38 5.94 1.11
N VAL A 325 9.56 7.03 1.86
CA VAL A 325 9.54 8.41 1.35
C VAL A 325 10.49 9.26 2.20
N PHE A 326 11.68 9.60 1.70
CA PHE A 326 12.70 10.40 2.39
C PHE A 326 12.99 9.94 3.82
N GLY A 327 13.09 8.62 4.03
CA GLY A 327 13.32 8.01 5.33
C GLY A 327 12.05 7.78 6.16
N LEU A 328 10.92 8.34 5.78
CA LEU A 328 9.62 8.00 6.35
C LEU A 328 9.10 6.71 5.71
N ALA A 329 8.50 5.82 6.48
CA ALA A 329 7.79 4.66 5.99
C ALA A 329 6.28 4.83 6.19
N ALA A 330 5.49 4.51 5.16
CA ALA A 330 4.03 4.48 5.24
C ALA A 330 3.53 3.08 4.87
N ALA A 331 2.88 2.41 5.80
CA ALA A 331 2.46 1.02 5.66
C ALA A 331 0.98 0.82 5.99
N SER A 332 0.36 -0.19 5.40
CA SER A 332 -1.04 -0.53 5.66
C SER A 332 -1.30 -2.02 5.53
N VAL A 333 -2.34 -2.49 6.20
CA VAL A 333 -2.87 -3.84 6.10
C VAL A 333 -4.40 -3.81 6.21
N GLY A 334 -5.10 -4.63 5.44
CA GLY A 334 -6.55 -4.74 5.50
C GLY A 334 -7.28 -3.54 4.89
N TRP A 335 -8.35 -3.13 5.52
CA TRP A 335 -9.22 -2.04 5.06
C TRP A 335 -8.91 -0.72 5.76
N SER A 336 -8.95 0.37 5.02
CA SER A 336 -9.00 1.73 5.58
C SER A 336 -10.38 2.00 6.17
N GLU A 337 -10.48 3.01 7.04
CA GLU A 337 -11.75 3.49 7.61
C GLU A 337 -12.76 3.80 6.51
N LYS A 338 -12.38 4.62 5.52
CA LYS A 338 -13.25 4.99 4.39
C LYS A 338 -13.77 3.77 3.62
N ARG A 339 -12.97 2.70 3.47
CA ARG A 339 -13.41 1.46 2.84
C ARG A 339 -14.38 0.69 3.71
N ALA A 340 -14.14 0.63 5.01
CA ALA A 340 -15.01 -0.05 5.96
C ALA A 340 -16.38 0.65 6.08
N VAL A 341 -16.38 1.98 6.15
CA VAL A 341 -17.61 2.81 6.14
C VAL A 341 -18.38 2.61 4.84
N ALA A 342 -17.72 2.67 3.68
CA ALA A 342 -18.35 2.45 2.38
C ALA A 342 -18.96 1.04 2.24
N ALA A 343 -18.42 0.05 2.96
CA ALA A 343 -18.94 -1.30 3.03
C ALA A 343 -20.06 -1.48 4.09
N GLY A 344 -20.49 -0.40 4.76
CA GLY A 344 -21.56 -0.39 5.77
C GLY A 344 -21.18 -1.07 7.09
N LYS A 345 -19.88 -1.15 7.41
CA LYS A 345 -19.42 -1.71 8.67
C LYS A 345 -19.65 -0.75 9.83
N ASN A 346 -20.10 -1.28 10.98
CA ASN A 346 -20.04 -0.59 12.25
C ASN A 346 -18.61 -0.67 12.77
N ILE A 347 -17.91 0.47 12.85
CA ILE A 347 -16.47 0.47 13.12
C ILE A 347 -16.13 1.26 14.39
N ARG A 348 -15.00 0.87 14.97
CA ARG A 348 -14.26 1.63 15.97
C ARG A 348 -12.90 1.96 15.39
N VAL A 349 -12.51 3.22 15.49
CA VAL A 349 -11.22 3.72 14.99
C VAL A 349 -10.39 4.19 16.17
N ILE A 350 -9.11 3.86 16.16
CA ILE A 350 -8.16 4.21 17.22
C ILE A 350 -6.89 4.77 16.58
N HIS A 351 -6.46 5.94 17.08
CA HIS A 351 -5.17 6.53 16.73
C HIS A 351 -4.25 6.56 17.94
N THR A 352 -3.00 6.17 17.74
CA THR A 352 -1.95 6.30 18.74
C THR A 352 -0.67 6.84 18.11
N HIS A 353 0.09 7.63 18.89
CA HIS A 353 1.35 8.22 18.43
C HIS A 353 2.49 7.92 19.41
N PRO A 354 2.84 6.64 19.60
CA PRO A 354 3.95 6.25 20.46
C PRO A 354 5.31 6.57 19.84
N ALA A 355 6.37 6.47 20.63
CA ALA A 355 7.72 6.39 20.09
C ALA A 355 7.97 4.99 19.47
N SER A 356 8.85 4.91 18.48
CA SER A 356 9.24 3.66 17.80
C SER A 356 9.87 2.65 18.75
N HIS A 357 10.60 3.15 19.75
CA HIS A 357 11.21 2.38 20.84
C HIS A 357 11.25 3.22 22.14
N ALA A 358 11.91 2.74 23.19
CA ALA A 358 11.97 3.42 24.48
C ALA A 358 12.55 4.84 24.34
N GLY A 359 11.75 5.85 24.71
CA GLY A 359 12.10 7.27 24.50
C GLY A 359 13.34 7.76 25.26
N TYR A 360 13.83 7.02 26.26
CA TYR A 360 15.08 7.30 26.95
C TYR A 360 16.32 6.75 26.20
N TYR A 361 16.12 5.91 25.18
CA TYR A 361 17.20 5.43 24.33
C TYR A 361 17.32 6.35 23.11
N PRO A 362 18.56 6.73 22.70
CA PRO A 362 18.77 7.65 21.60
C PRO A 362 18.19 7.15 20.26
N GLY A 363 17.64 8.05 19.45
CA GLY A 363 17.13 7.75 18.11
C GLY A 363 15.65 7.35 18.08
N ALA A 364 14.92 7.47 19.19
CA ALA A 364 13.49 7.21 19.19
C ALA A 364 12.77 8.23 18.28
N ALA A 365 12.05 7.71 17.28
CA ALA A 365 11.24 8.50 16.35
C ALA A 365 9.74 8.37 16.67
N GLN A 366 8.97 9.37 16.27
CA GLN A 366 7.51 9.32 16.40
C GLN A 366 6.93 8.30 15.42
N LEU A 367 6.06 7.43 15.91
CA LEU A 367 5.29 6.49 15.11
C LEU A 367 3.81 6.86 15.21
N HIS A 368 3.13 6.88 14.07
CA HIS A 368 1.69 7.12 13.97
C HIS A 368 1.01 5.82 13.59
N LEU A 369 0.10 5.33 14.42
CA LEU A 369 -0.65 4.11 14.20
C LEU A 369 -2.15 4.40 14.20
N LYS A 370 -2.84 3.81 13.24
CA LYS A 370 -4.30 3.76 13.17
C LYS A 370 -4.76 2.31 13.10
N LEU A 371 -5.80 1.97 13.88
CA LEU A 371 -6.45 0.66 13.87
C LEU A 371 -7.93 0.85 13.52
N VAL A 372 -8.43 0.04 12.59
CA VAL A 372 -9.85 -0.02 12.21
C VAL A 372 -10.40 -1.37 12.65
N VAL A 373 -11.42 -1.35 13.50
CA VAL A 373 -11.97 -2.52 14.19
C VAL A 373 -13.46 -2.62 13.87
N ASP A 374 -13.96 -3.82 13.64
CA ASP A 374 -15.40 -4.10 13.61
C ASP A 374 -15.93 -3.99 15.05
N ALA A 375 -16.80 -2.99 15.29
CA ALA A 375 -17.25 -2.65 16.64
C ALA A 375 -18.11 -3.75 17.28
N ASP A 376 -18.75 -4.58 16.46
CA ASP A 376 -19.65 -5.64 16.92
C ASP A 376 -18.90 -6.91 17.30
N THR A 377 -17.84 -7.25 16.55
CA THR A 377 -17.11 -8.52 16.69
C THR A 377 -15.71 -8.38 17.29
N ASP A 378 -15.20 -7.15 17.40
CA ASP A 378 -13.82 -6.84 17.76
C ASP A 378 -12.76 -7.35 16.77
N ALA A 379 -13.17 -7.77 15.59
CA ALA A 379 -12.25 -8.21 14.54
C ALA A 379 -11.46 -7.02 13.98
N ILE A 380 -10.17 -7.22 13.75
CA ILE A 380 -9.32 -6.21 13.11
C ILE A 380 -9.67 -6.15 11.63
N LEU A 381 -10.21 -5.03 11.16
CA LEU A 381 -10.49 -4.78 9.75
C LEU A 381 -9.27 -4.25 9.00
N GLY A 382 -8.42 -3.49 9.67
CA GLY A 382 -7.19 -3.00 9.09
C GLY A 382 -6.39 -2.11 10.03
N ALA A 383 -5.18 -1.78 9.58
CA ALA A 383 -4.29 -0.87 10.29
C ALA A 383 -3.42 -0.09 9.31
N GLN A 384 -2.97 1.09 9.76
CA GLN A 384 -2.04 1.96 9.05
C GLN A 384 -0.96 2.42 10.00
N ALA A 385 0.26 2.55 9.48
CA ALA A 385 1.40 3.04 10.24
C ALA A 385 2.23 4.01 9.39
N VAL A 386 2.60 5.15 9.98
CA VAL A 386 3.51 6.11 9.35
C VAL A 386 4.57 6.51 10.38
N GLY A 387 5.85 6.50 10.00
CA GLY A 387 6.95 6.88 10.88
C GLY A 387 8.31 6.62 10.26
N GLU A 388 9.35 7.22 10.81
CA GLU A 388 10.72 7.04 10.35
C GLU A 388 11.29 5.66 10.75
N ASP A 389 10.78 5.06 11.83
CA ASP A 389 11.24 3.77 12.34
C ASP A 389 10.08 2.93 12.85
N GLY A 390 10.09 1.63 12.54
CA GLY A 390 9.24 0.60 13.11
C GLY A 390 7.79 0.54 12.60
N ALA A 391 7.44 1.26 11.52
CA ALA A 391 6.13 1.15 10.87
C ALA A 391 5.93 -0.24 10.25
N ASP A 392 6.96 -0.77 9.59
CA ASP A 392 7.02 -2.10 8.98
C ASP A 392 6.77 -3.21 10.01
N LYS A 393 7.54 -3.19 11.12
CA LYS A 393 7.42 -4.16 12.21
C LYS A 393 5.98 -4.23 12.74
N ARG A 394 5.34 -3.07 13.00
CA ARG A 394 4.01 -3.03 13.62
C ARG A 394 2.92 -3.48 12.67
N ILE A 395 3.02 -3.11 11.41
CA ILE A 395 2.08 -3.60 10.39
C ILE A 395 2.23 -5.11 10.17
N ASP A 396 3.45 -5.65 10.16
CA ASP A 396 3.66 -7.10 10.03
C ASP A 396 3.12 -7.89 11.23
N VAL A 397 3.27 -7.37 12.46
CA VAL A 397 2.65 -7.97 13.65
C VAL A 397 1.13 -7.97 13.54
N ILE A 398 0.52 -6.82 13.19
CA ILE A 398 -0.94 -6.72 13.04
C ILE A 398 -1.43 -7.61 11.87
N ALA A 399 -0.72 -7.65 10.74
CA ALA A 399 -1.05 -8.54 9.63
C ALA A 399 -1.02 -10.01 10.04
N THR A 400 -0.08 -10.39 10.89
CA THR A 400 0.03 -11.74 11.46
C THR A 400 -1.13 -12.03 12.41
N ALA A 401 -1.47 -11.09 13.30
CA ALA A 401 -2.62 -11.19 14.19
C ALA A 401 -3.94 -11.35 13.41
N MET A 402 -4.17 -10.53 12.37
CA MET A 402 -5.32 -10.65 11.48
C MET A 402 -5.37 -12.02 10.79
N ARG A 403 -4.24 -12.51 10.31
CA ARG A 403 -4.14 -13.85 9.68
C ARG A 403 -4.44 -14.98 10.65
N ALA A 404 -4.06 -14.82 11.91
CA ALA A 404 -4.33 -15.77 13.00
C ALA A 404 -5.78 -15.69 13.51
N GLY A 405 -6.55 -14.67 13.12
CA GLY A 405 -7.92 -14.44 13.59
C GLY A 405 -7.99 -13.89 15.01
N LEU A 406 -6.93 -13.19 15.46
CA LEU A 406 -6.93 -12.50 16.75
C LEU A 406 -7.84 -11.28 16.68
N SER A 407 -8.49 -10.94 17.80
CA SER A 407 -9.26 -9.73 17.99
C SER A 407 -8.36 -8.51 18.21
N ALA A 408 -8.93 -7.31 18.14
CA ALA A 408 -8.20 -6.08 18.45
C ALA A 408 -7.78 -6.02 19.93
N THR A 409 -8.59 -6.57 20.83
CA THR A 409 -8.26 -6.67 22.27
C THR A 409 -7.09 -7.61 22.51
N ASP A 410 -6.96 -8.73 21.75
CA ASP A 410 -5.84 -9.67 21.90
C ASP A 410 -4.47 -9.01 21.62
N LEU A 411 -4.45 -7.90 20.85
CA LEU A 411 -3.19 -7.16 20.61
C LEU A 411 -2.54 -6.64 21.91
N ALA A 412 -3.34 -6.36 22.95
CA ALA A 412 -2.85 -5.88 24.23
C ALA A 412 -1.94 -6.89 24.94
N ASP A 413 -2.20 -8.19 24.74
CA ASP A 413 -1.53 -9.29 25.44
C ASP A 413 -0.46 -10.00 24.62
N LEU A 414 -0.14 -9.49 23.41
CA LEU A 414 0.92 -10.08 22.60
C LEU A 414 2.27 -9.93 23.29
N GLU A 415 2.98 -11.05 23.49
CA GLU A 415 4.34 -11.06 24.01
C GLU A 415 5.32 -10.76 22.88
N LEU A 416 5.71 -9.47 22.78
CA LEU A 416 6.59 -8.98 21.74
C LEU A 416 8.02 -8.77 22.25
N ALA A 417 9.01 -8.96 21.37
CA ALA A 417 10.41 -8.81 21.73
C ALA A 417 10.73 -7.38 22.18
N TYR A 418 11.32 -7.25 23.37
CA TYR A 418 11.68 -5.97 23.97
C TYR A 418 13.17 -5.88 24.30
N SER A 419 13.76 -4.79 23.87
CA SER A 419 14.96 -4.17 24.42
C SER A 419 14.88 -2.68 24.06
N PRO A 420 15.47 -1.75 24.84
CA PRO A 420 15.29 -0.31 24.63
C PRO A 420 15.54 0.21 23.22
N GLN A 421 16.44 -0.43 22.47
CA GLN A 421 16.79 -0.06 21.09
C GLN A 421 15.77 -0.55 20.04
N TYR A 422 14.89 -1.50 20.37
CA TYR A 422 14.01 -2.17 19.40
C TYR A 422 12.52 -1.97 19.67
N GLY A 423 12.17 -1.48 20.85
CA GLY A 423 10.78 -1.29 21.24
C GLY A 423 10.63 -0.65 22.60
N SER A 424 9.42 -0.64 23.10
CA SER A 424 9.06 -0.26 24.47
C SER A 424 8.50 -1.48 25.20
N ALA A 425 8.53 -1.48 26.54
CA ALA A 425 7.95 -2.56 27.34
C ALA A 425 6.44 -2.73 27.06
N LYS A 426 5.76 -1.64 26.70
CA LYS A 426 4.46 -1.64 26.03
C LYS A 426 4.72 -1.30 24.56
N ASP A 427 4.83 -2.32 23.71
CA ASP A 427 5.04 -2.07 22.28
C ASP A 427 3.86 -1.25 21.71
N PRO A 428 4.08 -0.41 20.71
CA PRO A 428 3.00 0.29 20.01
C PRO A 428 1.78 -0.57 19.65
N VAL A 429 1.99 -1.85 19.30
CA VAL A 429 0.88 -2.79 19.03
C VAL A 429 0.11 -3.13 20.31
N ASN A 430 0.81 -3.36 21.43
CA ASN A 430 0.13 -3.57 22.70
C ASN A 430 -0.64 -2.33 23.13
N LEU A 431 -0.03 -1.15 22.95
CA LEU A 431 -0.66 0.12 23.34
C LEU A 431 -1.98 0.36 22.59
N ILE A 432 -2.03 0.15 21.28
CA ILE A 432 -3.25 0.35 20.50
C ILE A 432 -4.33 -0.68 20.87
N GLY A 433 -3.94 -1.92 21.19
CA GLY A 433 -4.82 -2.94 21.74
C GLY A 433 -5.41 -2.55 23.10
N MET A 434 -4.60 -1.98 24.00
CA MET A 434 -5.06 -1.47 25.30
C MET A 434 -6.05 -0.31 25.17
N VAL A 435 -5.81 0.61 24.22
CA VAL A 435 -6.76 1.70 23.93
C VAL A 435 -8.08 1.14 23.41
N ASN A 436 -8.03 0.12 22.52
CA ASN A 436 -9.23 -0.58 22.05
C ASN A 436 -10.03 -1.18 23.22
N ASP A 437 -9.36 -1.85 24.14
CA ASP A 437 -10.00 -2.49 25.30
C ASP A 437 -10.63 -1.45 26.24
N ASN A 438 -9.98 -0.31 26.48
CA ASN A 438 -10.55 0.79 27.25
C ASN A 438 -11.86 1.30 26.64
N ILE A 439 -11.89 1.52 25.32
CA ILE A 439 -13.11 1.98 24.61
C ILE A 439 -14.21 0.92 24.70
N ARG A 440 -13.89 -0.36 24.51
CA ARG A 440 -14.85 -1.47 24.70
C ARG A 440 -15.39 -1.53 26.12
N SER A 441 -14.58 -1.18 27.11
CA SER A 441 -14.96 -1.17 28.53
C SER A 441 -15.74 0.09 28.93
N GLY A 442 -16.06 0.99 27.99
CA GLY A 442 -16.97 2.11 28.18
C GLY A 442 -16.32 3.49 28.17
N GLU A 443 -15.01 3.59 27.89
CA GLU A 443 -14.40 4.91 27.66
C GLU A 443 -14.97 5.53 26.37
N ARG A 444 -15.33 6.81 26.43
CA ARG A 444 -15.84 7.55 25.29
C ARG A 444 -14.71 8.20 24.51
N SER A 445 -14.66 7.90 23.23
CA SER A 445 -13.72 8.46 22.26
C SER A 445 -14.48 9.20 21.17
N VAL A 446 -13.96 10.34 20.72
CA VAL A 446 -14.51 11.19 19.66
C VAL A 446 -13.43 11.32 18.58
N GLN A 447 -13.81 11.10 17.33
CA GLN A 447 -12.91 11.24 16.20
C GLN A 447 -12.70 12.72 15.82
N TRP A 448 -11.55 13.04 15.22
CA TRP A 448 -11.20 14.40 14.83
C TRP A 448 -12.27 15.06 13.94
N HIS A 449 -12.89 14.33 13.03
CA HIS A 449 -13.92 14.81 12.11
C HIS A 449 -15.32 14.97 12.77
N GLU A 450 -15.51 14.44 13.98
CA GLU A 450 -16.74 14.59 14.76
C GLU A 450 -16.68 15.81 15.70
N LEU A 451 -15.49 16.41 15.87
CA LEU A 451 -15.22 17.45 16.86
C LEU A 451 -16.19 18.64 16.75
N ASP A 452 -16.34 19.18 15.53
CA ASP A 452 -17.20 20.37 15.30
C ASP A 452 -18.66 20.09 15.66
N ALA A 453 -19.15 18.89 15.39
CA ALA A 453 -20.51 18.47 15.75
C ALA A 453 -20.66 18.38 17.29
N GLN A 454 -19.68 17.85 18.00
CA GLN A 454 -19.70 17.79 19.46
C GLN A 454 -19.68 19.18 20.09
N ILE A 455 -18.88 20.10 19.56
CA ILE A 455 -18.87 21.51 20.01
C ILE A 455 -20.22 22.17 19.76
N ALA A 456 -20.83 21.95 18.60
CA ALA A 456 -22.16 22.47 18.28
C ALA A 456 -23.26 21.91 19.20
N ASP A 457 -23.10 20.67 19.67
CA ASP A 457 -23.99 20.03 20.65
C ASP A 457 -23.71 20.47 22.10
N GLY A 458 -22.88 21.48 22.30
CA GLY A 458 -22.62 22.13 23.59
C GLY A 458 -21.56 21.45 24.46
N TRP A 459 -20.71 20.60 23.89
CA TRP A 459 -19.55 20.07 24.61
C TRP A 459 -18.52 21.16 24.84
N THR A 460 -17.94 21.19 26.05
CA THR A 460 -16.82 22.07 26.42
C THR A 460 -15.51 21.38 26.03
N LEU A 461 -14.75 21.98 25.12
CA LEU A 461 -13.44 21.47 24.71
C LEU A 461 -12.36 21.93 25.68
N VAL A 462 -11.64 20.98 26.28
CA VAL A 462 -10.57 21.23 27.25
C VAL A 462 -9.25 20.67 26.74
N ASP A 463 -8.28 21.55 26.56
CA ASP A 463 -6.89 21.17 26.26
C ASP A 463 -6.14 20.93 27.57
N VAL A 464 -5.76 19.67 27.82
CA VAL A 464 -5.06 19.28 29.05
C VAL A 464 -3.54 19.27 28.91
N ARG A 465 -3.00 19.89 27.86
CA ARG A 465 -1.57 20.14 27.68
C ARG A 465 -1.09 21.25 28.61
N THR A 466 0.22 21.41 28.71
CA THR A 466 0.80 22.55 29.42
C THR A 466 0.41 23.88 28.77
N ALA A 467 0.45 24.98 29.53
CA ALA A 467 0.16 26.32 29.00
C ALA A 467 1.13 26.71 27.86
N GLY A 468 2.38 26.24 27.88
CA GLY A 468 3.35 26.47 26.80
C GLY A 468 2.98 25.74 25.50
N GLU A 469 2.52 24.48 25.57
CA GLU A 469 2.04 23.72 24.41
C GLU A 469 0.77 24.38 23.83
N PHE A 470 -0.14 24.84 24.68
CA PHE A 470 -1.37 25.54 24.28
C PHE A 470 -1.07 26.86 23.56
N ALA A 471 -0.15 27.66 24.09
CA ALA A 471 0.27 28.93 23.49
C ALA A 471 0.98 28.74 22.13
N ALA A 472 1.68 27.63 21.94
CA ALA A 472 2.34 27.27 20.67
C ALA A 472 1.37 26.86 19.56
N GLY A 473 0.09 26.60 19.89
CA GLY A 473 -0.99 26.25 18.97
C GLY A 473 -2.04 25.40 19.67
N ASN A 474 -3.30 25.65 19.37
CA ASN A 474 -4.43 24.99 20.01
C ASN A 474 -5.60 24.77 19.05
N ILE A 475 -6.57 23.97 19.45
CA ILE A 475 -7.84 23.85 18.72
C ILE A 475 -8.70 25.08 19.07
N PRO A 476 -9.25 25.80 18.08
CA PRO A 476 -10.06 26.98 18.34
C PRO A 476 -11.23 26.67 19.30
N GLY A 477 -11.44 27.54 20.29
CA GLY A 477 -12.48 27.39 21.30
C GLY A 477 -12.13 26.49 22.50
N ALA A 478 -10.96 25.85 22.51
CA ALA A 478 -10.51 25.07 23.65
C ALA A 478 -10.12 25.99 24.82
N ILE A 479 -10.48 25.58 26.04
CA ILE A 479 -9.94 26.15 27.27
C ILE A 479 -8.76 25.31 27.76
N ASN A 480 -7.74 25.94 28.30
CA ASN A 480 -6.57 25.21 28.78
C ASN A 480 -6.67 24.97 30.28
N ILE A 481 -6.70 23.70 30.67
CA ILE A 481 -6.59 23.23 32.05
C ILE A 481 -5.60 22.06 32.05
N PRO A 482 -4.33 22.28 32.41
CA PRO A 482 -3.34 21.21 32.40
C PRO A 482 -3.78 20.00 33.22
N VAL A 483 -3.47 18.78 32.75
CA VAL A 483 -3.92 17.54 33.39
C VAL A 483 -3.50 17.46 34.87
N ASP A 484 -2.35 18.02 35.23
CA ASP A 484 -1.84 18.03 36.59
C ASP A 484 -2.63 18.97 37.54
N GLU A 485 -3.28 19.98 36.99
CA GLU A 485 -4.12 20.97 37.68
C GLU A 485 -5.62 20.59 37.64
N LEU A 486 -6.03 19.65 36.77
CA LEU A 486 -7.44 19.35 36.48
C LEU A 486 -8.26 19.01 37.74
N ARG A 487 -7.64 18.41 38.78
CA ARG A 487 -8.33 18.09 40.03
C ARG A 487 -8.82 19.32 40.78
N GLU A 488 -8.16 20.45 40.62
CA GLU A 488 -8.51 21.72 41.27
C GLU A 488 -9.65 22.45 40.56
N HIS A 489 -9.94 22.05 39.31
CA HIS A 489 -10.94 22.64 38.42
C HIS A 489 -12.22 21.79 38.23
N LEU A 490 -12.38 20.69 39.00
CA LEU A 490 -13.53 19.80 38.84
C LEU A 490 -14.88 20.52 39.03
N ASP A 491 -14.97 21.44 40.00
CA ASP A 491 -16.18 22.20 40.31
C ASP A 491 -16.62 23.09 39.14
N GLU A 492 -15.67 23.61 38.36
CA GLU A 492 -15.96 24.44 37.17
C GLU A 492 -16.54 23.62 36.01
N LEU A 493 -16.30 22.31 35.99
CA LEU A 493 -16.70 21.37 34.95
C LEU A 493 -17.96 20.57 35.32
N GLN A 494 -18.42 20.66 36.55
CA GLN A 494 -19.63 19.96 36.99
C GLN A 494 -20.85 20.34 36.15
N GLY A 495 -21.63 19.32 35.75
CA GLY A 495 -22.87 19.49 34.95
C GLY A 495 -22.60 19.80 33.47
N LYS A 496 -21.36 19.84 33.02
CA LYS A 496 -20.99 20.00 31.59
C LYS A 496 -20.71 18.66 30.94
N ASN A 497 -20.86 18.60 29.61
CA ASN A 497 -20.27 17.58 28.77
C ASN A 497 -18.86 18.07 28.40
N VAL A 498 -17.84 17.31 28.71
CA VAL A 498 -16.43 17.72 28.55
C VAL A 498 -15.71 16.83 27.56
N LEU A 499 -15.20 17.43 26.49
CA LEU A 499 -14.32 16.76 25.54
C LEU A 499 -12.88 17.20 25.81
N VAL A 500 -12.05 16.27 26.24
CA VAL A 500 -10.65 16.57 26.56
C VAL A 500 -9.74 16.13 25.42
N HIS A 501 -8.62 16.84 25.25
CA HIS A 501 -7.53 16.40 24.39
C HIS A 501 -6.17 16.78 24.95
N CYS A 502 -5.15 16.02 24.56
CA CYS A 502 -3.76 16.45 24.74
C CYS A 502 -3.01 16.41 23.40
N GLN A 503 -1.70 16.26 23.39
CA GLN A 503 -0.91 16.19 22.16
C GLN A 503 -1.21 14.94 21.34
N VAL A 504 -1.27 13.75 21.99
CA VAL A 504 -1.29 12.43 21.33
C VAL A 504 -2.33 11.45 21.93
N GLY A 505 -3.27 11.94 22.76
CA GLY A 505 -4.34 11.14 23.36
C GLY A 505 -4.10 10.63 24.78
N LEU A 506 -2.85 10.36 25.22
CA LEU A 506 -2.57 9.72 26.50
C LEU A 506 -2.98 10.56 27.74
N ARG A 507 -2.56 11.83 27.84
CA ARG A 507 -2.99 12.74 28.92
C ARG A 507 -4.48 13.01 28.85
N GLY A 508 -5.06 13.02 27.63
CA GLY A 508 -6.50 13.14 27.40
C GLY A 508 -7.25 11.95 27.98
N HIS A 509 -6.78 10.72 27.78
CA HIS A 509 -7.32 9.51 28.41
C HIS A 509 -7.33 9.62 29.96
N VAL A 510 -6.19 10.03 30.54
CA VAL A 510 -6.09 10.23 32.00
C VAL A 510 -7.09 11.27 32.50
N ALA A 511 -7.24 12.37 31.77
CA ALA A 511 -8.20 13.43 32.09
C ALA A 511 -9.66 12.97 31.95
N ALA A 512 -10.02 12.32 30.84
CA ALA A 512 -11.37 11.79 30.62
C ALA A 512 -11.77 10.80 31.74
N THR A 513 -10.86 9.89 32.09
CA THR A 513 -11.07 8.92 33.17
C THR A 513 -11.24 9.61 34.52
N LEU A 514 -10.42 10.61 34.83
CA LEU A 514 -10.56 11.40 36.07
C LEU A 514 -11.92 12.08 36.14
N LEU A 515 -12.33 12.77 35.07
CA LEU A 515 -13.62 13.47 35.00
C LEU A 515 -14.80 12.50 35.13
N THR A 516 -14.76 11.37 34.42
CA THR A 516 -15.80 10.35 34.50
C THR A 516 -15.94 9.77 35.90
N ASN A 517 -14.82 9.46 36.57
CA ASN A 517 -14.83 9.00 37.96
C ASN A 517 -15.28 10.07 38.96
N SER A 518 -15.26 11.34 38.56
CA SER A 518 -15.80 12.47 39.34
C SER A 518 -17.26 12.80 39.01
N GLY A 519 -17.93 11.95 38.22
CA GLY A 519 -19.35 12.12 37.85
C GLY A 519 -19.60 13.13 36.72
N ILE A 520 -18.56 13.55 36.01
CA ILE A 520 -18.65 14.46 34.86
C ILE A 520 -18.72 13.64 33.57
N ASN A 521 -19.65 13.95 32.67
CA ASN A 521 -19.74 13.30 31.39
C ASN A 521 -18.55 13.74 30.51
N ALA A 522 -17.60 12.84 30.27
CA ALA A 522 -16.36 13.16 29.58
C ALA A 522 -16.08 12.21 28.41
N ALA A 523 -15.36 12.71 27.41
CA ALA A 523 -14.84 11.96 26.28
C ALA A 523 -13.41 12.43 25.96
N ASN A 524 -12.60 11.55 25.33
CA ASN A 524 -11.28 11.88 24.84
C ASN A 524 -11.29 12.07 23.33
N LEU A 525 -10.64 13.11 22.82
CA LEU A 525 -10.39 13.27 21.38
C LEU A 525 -9.31 12.27 20.94
N ASP A 526 -9.67 11.34 20.11
CA ASP A 526 -8.80 10.25 19.64
C ASP A 526 -7.58 10.80 18.89
N GLY A 527 -6.38 10.28 19.22
CA GLY A 527 -5.12 10.78 18.69
C GLY A 527 -4.74 12.22 19.07
N GLY A 528 -5.64 12.95 19.75
CA GLY A 528 -5.41 14.28 20.32
C GLY A 528 -5.18 15.39 19.28
N TYR A 529 -4.47 16.44 19.72
CA TYR A 529 -4.16 17.62 18.89
C TYR A 529 -3.39 17.26 17.61
N LEU A 530 -2.51 16.27 17.67
CA LEU A 530 -1.66 15.90 16.53
C LEU A 530 -2.50 15.35 15.38
N THR A 531 -3.41 14.40 15.64
CA THR A 531 -4.31 13.87 14.61
C THR A 531 -5.21 14.96 14.04
N TRP A 532 -5.85 15.77 14.90
CA TRP A 532 -6.70 16.86 14.48
C TRP A 532 -5.96 17.86 13.59
N LYS A 533 -4.79 18.33 14.04
CA LYS A 533 -3.99 19.30 13.30
C LYS A 533 -3.57 18.75 11.94
N THR A 534 -3.10 17.52 11.88
CA THR A 534 -2.63 16.91 10.63
C THR A 534 -3.77 16.70 9.64
N ALA A 535 -4.96 16.35 10.13
CA ALA A 535 -6.14 16.13 9.30
C ALA A 535 -6.77 17.42 8.76
N THR A 536 -6.54 18.56 9.42
CA THR A 536 -7.16 19.86 9.11
C THR A 536 -6.20 20.89 8.50
N SER A 537 -4.93 20.51 8.26
CA SER A 537 -3.86 21.38 7.73
C SER A 537 -3.93 21.59 6.23
#